data_c5e2b786296a99d602a953bb3ed96eaa
#
_entry.id   c5e2b786296a99d602a953bb3ed96eaa
#
_cell.length_a   1.000
_cell.length_b   1.000
_cell.length_c   1.000
_cell.angle_alpha   90.00
_cell.angle_beta   90.00
_cell.angle_gamma   90.00
#
_symmetry.space_group_name_H-M   'P 1'
#
loop_
_entity.id
_entity.type
_entity.pdbx_description
1 polymer ?
#
loop_
_entity_poly.entity_id
_entity_poly.type
_entity_poly.pdbx_seq_one_letter_code
_entity_poly.pdbx_strand_id
1 'polypeptide(L)'
;MTTLDWLDDGNKEGGVAERQFVIKGGKVPVPGIIWIPDPVEAPVPLVLFGHGGNGHKRNDRSLMLGRRLAGVSRFAVVAIDGPTHGDRAHPRSVSEGVDPMEVLADIGVDTALDGMVEDWCATLDHVIECDFINPDQVAYVGFSMGTRFGIPFVAAAGDRLRCAVLGKNALEPS
;
A
#
# COMPACT_ATOMS: atom_id res chain seq x y z
N MET A 1 10.82 -16.22 -6.54
CA MET A 1 10.73 -15.92 -5.11
C MET A 1 10.89 -14.42 -4.96
N THR A 2 9.99 -13.74 -4.26
CA THR A 2 10.06 -12.29 -4.04
C THR A 2 10.97 -11.97 -2.86
N THR A 3 11.51 -10.75 -2.81
CA THR A 3 12.34 -10.23 -1.70
C THR A 3 11.89 -8.83 -1.35
N LEU A 4 12.04 -8.43 -0.09
CA LEU A 4 11.88 -7.05 0.36
C LEU A 4 13.27 -6.43 0.56
N ASP A 5 13.52 -5.36 -0.18
CA ASP A 5 14.76 -4.58 -0.05
C ASP A 5 14.42 -3.21 0.56
N TRP A 6 15.06 -2.88 1.67
CA TRP A 6 14.98 -1.54 2.26
C TRP A 6 15.80 -0.56 1.42
N LEU A 7 15.23 0.62 1.11
CA LEU A 7 15.87 1.64 0.26
C LEU A 7 16.61 2.71 1.08
N ASP A 8 16.29 2.81 2.38
CA ASP A 8 16.92 3.76 3.30
C ASP A 8 16.94 3.21 4.73
N ASP A 9 17.68 3.90 5.61
CA ASP A 9 17.76 3.57 7.03
C ASP A 9 16.59 4.11 7.84
N GLY A 10 15.69 4.86 7.18
CA GLY A 10 14.52 5.49 7.75
C GLY A 10 14.78 6.88 8.32
N ASN A 11 13.75 7.70 8.28
CA ASN A 11 13.71 9.00 8.95
C ASN A 11 12.83 8.90 10.20
N LYS A 12 13.29 9.47 11.34
CA LYS A 12 12.56 9.47 12.60
C LYS A 12 12.16 10.89 12.96
N GLU A 13 10.86 11.13 13.06
CA GLU A 13 10.32 12.43 13.41
C GLU A 13 8.96 12.28 14.12
N GLY A 14 8.73 13.07 15.18
CA GLY A 14 7.42 13.14 15.84
C GLY A 14 6.91 11.80 16.39
N GLY A 15 7.80 10.90 16.83
CA GLY A 15 7.41 9.59 17.36
C GLY A 15 7.06 8.56 16.28
N VAL A 16 7.49 8.79 15.05
CA VAL A 16 7.28 7.90 13.90
C VAL A 16 8.60 7.69 13.15
N ALA A 17 8.92 6.44 12.84
CA ALA A 17 9.95 6.09 11.87
C ALA A 17 9.29 5.83 10.51
N GLU A 18 9.83 6.44 9.46
CA GLU A 18 9.35 6.29 8.08
C GLU A 18 10.47 5.67 7.24
N ARG A 19 10.21 4.54 6.58
CA ARG A 19 11.19 3.85 5.72
C ARG A 19 10.59 3.49 4.38
N GLN A 20 11.39 3.58 3.35
CA GLN A 20 11.02 3.13 2.01
C GLN A 20 11.56 1.73 1.73
N PHE A 21 10.82 0.96 0.96
CA PHE A 21 11.20 -0.38 0.53
C PHE A 21 10.76 -0.65 -0.91
N VAL A 22 11.26 -1.74 -1.48
CA VAL A 22 10.77 -2.27 -2.74
C VAL A 22 10.64 -3.79 -2.63
N ILE A 23 9.52 -4.35 -3.08
CA ILE A 23 9.38 -5.80 -3.29
C ILE A 23 9.86 -6.11 -4.71
N LYS A 24 10.83 -7.01 -4.82
CA LYS A 24 11.42 -7.48 -6.08
C LYS A 24 11.12 -8.95 -6.34
N GLY A 25 11.36 -9.42 -7.56
CA GLY A 25 11.20 -10.81 -7.96
C GLY A 25 9.80 -11.19 -8.44
N GLY A 26 8.83 -10.27 -8.37
CA GLY A 26 7.55 -10.36 -9.07
C GLY A 26 7.64 -9.92 -10.53
N LYS A 27 6.49 -9.75 -11.19
CA LYS A 27 6.41 -9.27 -12.59
C LYS A 27 6.99 -7.87 -12.75
N VAL A 28 6.70 -7.02 -11.78
CA VAL A 28 7.17 -5.62 -11.72
C VAL A 28 7.58 -5.33 -10.29
N PRO A 29 8.62 -4.51 -10.05
CA PRO A 29 8.95 -4.06 -8.69
C PRO A 29 7.79 -3.29 -8.06
N VAL A 30 7.57 -3.49 -6.75
CA VAL A 30 6.51 -2.83 -5.97
C VAL A 30 7.14 -1.86 -4.97
N PRO A 31 7.20 -0.56 -5.29
CA PRO A 31 7.70 0.44 -4.37
C PRO A 31 6.70 0.67 -3.22
N GLY A 32 7.21 0.67 -2.02
CA GLY A 32 6.42 0.86 -0.81
C GLY A 32 7.05 1.81 0.20
N ILE A 33 6.25 2.17 1.19
CA ILE A 33 6.65 2.95 2.35
C ILE A 33 5.97 2.37 3.58
N ILE A 34 6.68 2.37 4.70
CA ILE A 34 6.14 2.00 6.00
C ILE A 34 6.36 3.10 7.02
N TRP A 35 5.32 3.39 7.81
CA TRP A 35 5.37 4.22 9.00
C TRP A 35 5.26 3.32 10.21
N ILE A 36 6.22 3.45 11.12
CA ILE A 36 6.37 2.60 12.30
C ILE A 36 6.35 3.49 13.53
N PRO A 37 5.60 3.16 14.61
CA PRO A 37 5.72 3.86 15.88
C PRO A 37 7.18 3.88 16.37
N ASP A 38 7.65 5.00 16.89
CA ASP A 38 9.01 5.10 17.45
C ASP A 38 8.95 5.69 18.87
N PRO A 39 9.43 4.99 19.91
CA PRO A 39 10.01 3.64 19.89
C PRO A 39 8.98 2.53 19.70
N VAL A 40 9.38 1.37 19.18
CA VAL A 40 8.59 0.14 19.19
C VAL A 40 8.99 -0.68 20.41
N GLU A 41 8.07 -0.88 21.35
CA GLU A 41 8.31 -1.63 22.59
C GLU A 41 7.84 -3.09 22.51
N ALA A 42 6.90 -3.38 21.60
CA ALA A 42 6.34 -4.70 21.34
C ALA A 42 5.82 -4.74 19.88
N PRO A 43 5.60 -5.93 19.29
CA PRO A 43 4.99 -6.02 17.96
C PRO A 43 3.64 -5.29 17.90
N VAL A 44 3.47 -4.46 16.87
CA VAL A 44 2.30 -3.59 16.70
C VAL A 44 1.37 -4.09 15.58
N PRO A 45 0.07 -3.76 15.62
CA PRO A 45 -0.85 -4.04 14.52
C PRO A 45 -0.40 -3.39 13.21
N LEU A 46 -0.72 -4.01 12.08
CA LEU A 46 -0.41 -3.55 10.74
C LEU A 46 -1.67 -3.07 10.02
N VAL A 47 -1.57 -1.90 9.38
CA VAL A 47 -2.57 -1.40 8.43
C VAL A 47 -1.95 -1.31 7.04
N LEU A 48 -2.53 -2.02 6.07
CA LEU A 48 -2.23 -1.88 4.66
C LEU A 48 -3.12 -0.79 4.08
N PHE A 49 -2.55 0.25 3.47
CA PHE A 49 -3.29 1.41 2.99
C PHE A 49 -3.23 1.57 1.47
N GLY A 50 -4.38 1.39 0.80
CA GLY A 50 -4.56 1.61 -0.63
C GLY A 50 -4.95 3.06 -0.95
N HIS A 51 -4.12 3.77 -1.73
CA HIS A 51 -4.37 5.16 -2.14
C HIS A 51 -5.44 5.29 -3.23
N GLY A 52 -5.97 6.49 -3.41
CA GLY A 52 -6.92 6.81 -4.48
C GLY A 52 -6.23 7.06 -5.84
N GLY A 53 -7.01 7.15 -6.93
CA GLY A 53 -6.51 7.29 -8.30
C GLY A 53 -5.69 8.55 -8.60
N ASN A 54 -5.84 9.61 -7.80
CA ASN A 54 -5.01 10.82 -7.91
C ASN A 54 -3.88 10.83 -6.87
N GLY A 55 -3.48 9.66 -6.35
CA GLY A 55 -2.52 9.55 -5.27
C GLY A 55 -1.37 8.60 -5.59
N HIS A 56 -0.53 8.44 -4.60
CA HIS A 56 0.55 7.47 -4.55
C HIS A 56 0.93 7.26 -3.08
N LYS A 57 1.84 6.32 -2.79
CA LYS A 57 2.26 5.99 -1.42
C LYS A 57 2.73 7.18 -0.56
N ARG A 58 3.19 8.28 -1.18
CA ARG A 58 3.72 9.48 -0.50
C ARG A 58 2.92 10.75 -0.74
N ASN A 59 1.68 10.68 -1.22
CA ASN A 59 0.86 11.88 -1.30
C ASN A 59 0.44 12.36 0.10
N ASP A 60 -0.03 13.58 0.21
CA ASP A 60 -0.38 14.21 1.51
C ASP A 60 -1.34 13.36 2.35
N ARG A 61 -2.32 12.71 1.71
CA ARG A 61 -3.27 11.84 2.41
C ARG A 61 -2.59 10.59 2.98
N SER A 62 -1.73 9.94 2.19
CA SER A 62 -0.99 8.76 2.62
C SER A 62 -0.04 9.11 3.77
N LEU A 63 0.70 10.22 3.65
CA LEU A 63 1.60 10.72 4.69
C LEU A 63 0.84 11.06 5.97
N MET A 64 -0.26 11.82 5.85
CA MET A 64 -1.08 12.21 7.00
C MET A 64 -1.64 10.97 7.72
N LEU A 65 -2.22 10.03 6.99
CA LEU A 65 -2.82 8.83 7.58
C LEU A 65 -1.76 7.93 8.20
N GLY A 66 -0.67 7.66 7.48
CA GLY A 66 0.44 6.83 7.95
C GLY A 66 1.04 7.37 9.24
N ARG A 67 1.42 8.65 9.24
CA ARG A 67 2.00 9.31 10.41
C ARG A 67 1.03 9.40 11.58
N ARG A 68 -0.25 9.69 11.34
CA ARG A 68 -1.25 9.74 12.40
C ARG A 68 -1.51 8.39 13.05
N LEU A 69 -1.69 7.34 12.26
CA LEU A 69 -1.92 5.99 12.78
C LEU A 69 -0.69 5.45 13.51
N ALA A 70 0.51 5.72 13.00
CA ALA A 70 1.74 5.29 13.67
C ALA A 70 2.00 6.09 14.96
N GLY A 71 1.92 7.42 14.91
CA GLY A 71 2.24 8.27 16.05
C GLY A 71 1.19 8.24 17.16
N VAL A 72 -0.11 8.18 16.81
CA VAL A 72 -1.21 8.29 17.79
C VAL A 72 -1.77 6.91 18.16
N SER A 73 -2.07 6.07 17.17
CA SER A 73 -2.72 4.77 17.40
C SER A 73 -1.74 3.63 17.61
N ARG A 74 -0.45 3.88 17.43
CA ARG A 74 0.63 2.91 17.58
C ARG A 74 0.50 1.70 16.63
N PHE A 75 0.01 1.92 15.40
CA PHE A 75 -0.05 0.94 14.34
C PHE A 75 1.10 1.13 13.36
N ALA A 76 1.69 0.07 12.84
CA ALA A 76 2.47 0.17 11.63
C ALA A 76 1.52 0.36 10.43
N VAL A 77 1.93 1.22 9.48
CA VAL A 77 1.12 1.48 8.28
C VAL A 77 2.00 1.29 7.05
N VAL A 78 1.52 0.52 6.10
CA VAL A 78 2.20 0.30 4.81
C VAL A 78 1.35 0.83 3.68
N ALA A 79 1.96 1.57 2.76
CA ALA A 79 1.37 1.93 1.48
C ALA A 79 2.31 1.55 0.34
N ILE A 80 1.74 1.06 -0.76
CA ILE A 80 2.46 0.78 -2.00
C ILE A 80 1.90 1.60 -3.15
N ASP A 81 2.69 1.84 -4.18
CA ASP A 81 2.20 2.49 -5.39
C ASP A 81 1.36 1.52 -6.23
N GLY A 82 0.18 1.95 -6.61
CA GLY A 82 -0.64 1.26 -7.59
C GLY A 82 0.00 1.29 -8.99
N PRO A 83 -0.46 0.43 -9.91
CA PRO A 83 -0.03 0.48 -11.31
C PRO A 83 -0.21 1.90 -11.87
N THR A 84 0.76 2.37 -12.64
CA THR A 84 0.79 3.70 -13.28
C THR A 84 0.93 4.91 -12.34
N HIS A 85 1.06 4.69 -11.02
CA HIS A 85 1.12 5.75 -10.01
C HIS A 85 2.48 5.82 -9.30
N GLY A 86 2.82 6.99 -8.78
CA GLY A 86 4.05 7.20 -8.00
C GLY A 86 5.31 6.76 -8.73
N ASP A 87 6.14 5.93 -8.10
CA ASP A 87 7.38 5.41 -8.69
C ASP A 87 7.13 4.34 -9.78
N ARG A 88 5.86 3.97 -10.00
CA ARG A 88 5.42 3.12 -11.11
C ARG A 88 4.74 3.91 -12.23
N ALA A 89 4.91 5.26 -12.22
CA ALA A 89 4.31 6.12 -13.24
C ALA A 89 4.70 5.68 -14.65
N HIS A 90 3.70 5.60 -15.52
CA HIS A 90 3.93 5.22 -16.92
C HIS A 90 4.62 6.35 -17.69
N PRO A 91 5.52 6.05 -18.65
CA PRO A 91 6.19 7.08 -19.47
C PRO A 91 5.23 8.09 -20.08
N ARG A 92 4.06 7.69 -20.58
CA ARG A 92 3.05 8.61 -21.13
C ARG A 92 2.52 9.61 -20.09
N SER A 93 2.38 9.19 -18.84
CA SER A 93 1.96 10.12 -17.77
C SER A 93 3.07 11.13 -17.46
N VAL A 94 4.33 10.69 -17.48
CA VAL A 94 5.49 11.54 -17.15
C VAL A 94 5.83 12.51 -18.29
N SER A 95 5.86 12.04 -19.55
CA SER A 95 6.34 12.82 -20.70
C SER A 95 5.23 13.55 -21.47
N GLU A 96 4.01 13.02 -21.47
CA GLU A 96 2.89 13.53 -22.27
C GLU A 96 1.75 14.09 -21.39
N GLY A 97 1.84 13.93 -20.06
CA GLY A 97 0.82 14.42 -19.13
C GLY A 97 -0.51 13.63 -19.16
N VAL A 98 -0.49 12.41 -19.71
CA VAL A 98 -1.68 11.55 -19.75
C VAL A 98 -2.08 11.14 -18.33
N ASP A 99 -3.37 11.20 -18.03
CA ASP A 99 -3.90 10.80 -16.72
C ASP A 99 -3.52 9.34 -16.40
N PRO A 100 -2.93 9.04 -15.23
CA PRO A 100 -2.60 7.68 -14.82
C PRO A 100 -3.80 6.72 -14.88
N MET A 101 -5.02 7.21 -14.65
CA MET A 101 -6.23 6.40 -14.74
C MET A 101 -6.62 6.05 -16.18
N GLU A 102 -6.32 6.94 -17.15
CA GLU A 102 -6.50 6.65 -18.57
C GLU A 102 -5.51 5.57 -19.02
N VAL A 103 -4.24 5.70 -18.61
CA VAL A 103 -3.23 4.66 -18.88
C VAL A 103 -3.62 3.31 -18.25
N LEU A 104 -4.17 3.35 -17.04
CA LEU A 104 -4.65 2.13 -16.37
C LEU A 104 -5.80 1.45 -17.14
N ALA A 105 -6.71 2.24 -17.71
CA ALA A 105 -7.78 1.72 -18.54
C ALA A 105 -7.25 1.06 -19.83
N ASP A 106 -6.21 1.64 -20.45
CA ASP A 106 -5.55 1.07 -21.63
C ASP A 106 -4.84 -0.26 -21.32
N ILE A 107 -4.25 -0.40 -20.13
CA ILE A 107 -3.63 -1.67 -19.67
C ILE A 107 -4.68 -2.76 -19.46
N GLY A 108 -5.90 -2.37 -19.13
CA GLY A 108 -7.01 -3.24 -18.79
C GLY A 108 -7.21 -3.39 -17.28
N VAL A 109 -8.42 -3.12 -16.85
CA VAL A 109 -8.80 -3.08 -15.43
C VAL A 109 -8.57 -4.43 -14.74
N ASP A 110 -8.94 -5.53 -15.39
CA ASP A 110 -8.77 -6.88 -14.81
C ASP A 110 -7.30 -7.22 -14.62
N THR A 111 -6.46 -6.91 -15.59
CA THR A 111 -4.99 -7.11 -15.49
C THR A 111 -4.41 -6.31 -14.33
N ALA A 112 -4.89 -5.08 -14.13
CA ALA A 112 -4.45 -4.23 -13.03
C ALA A 112 -4.95 -4.73 -11.67
N LEU A 113 -6.18 -5.25 -11.59
CA LEU A 113 -6.74 -5.86 -10.38
C LEU A 113 -5.93 -7.10 -9.96
N ASP A 114 -5.69 -8.02 -10.89
CA ASP A 114 -4.90 -9.23 -10.63
C ASP A 114 -3.47 -8.87 -10.17
N GLY A 115 -2.82 -7.93 -10.86
CA GLY A 115 -1.49 -7.45 -10.49
C GLY A 115 -1.45 -6.84 -9.09
N MET A 116 -2.46 -6.07 -8.70
CA MET A 116 -2.53 -5.49 -7.36
C MET A 116 -2.79 -6.51 -6.26
N VAL A 117 -3.53 -7.59 -6.55
CA VAL A 117 -3.66 -8.72 -5.61
C VAL A 117 -2.31 -9.38 -5.38
N GLU A 118 -1.56 -9.68 -6.45
CA GLU A 118 -0.20 -10.23 -6.36
C GLU A 118 0.72 -9.30 -5.55
N ASP A 119 0.69 -8.00 -5.83
CA ASP A 119 1.52 -6.98 -5.18
C ASP A 119 1.22 -6.86 -3.67
N TRP A 120 -0.06 -6.82 -3.29
CA TRP A 120 -0.47 -6.76 -1.89
C TRP A 120 -0.17 -8.06 -1.14
N CYS A 121 -0.38 -9.22 -1.77
CA CYS A 121 -0.04 -10.50 -1.16
C CYS A 121 1.47 -10.59 -0.90
N ALA A 122 2.31 -10.25 -1.90
CA ALA A 122 3.75 -10.24 -1.73
C ALA A 122 4.22 -9.23 -0.67
N THR A 123 3.60 -8.04 -0.63
CA THR A 123 3.89 -7.03 0.40
C THR A 123 3.55 -7.56 1.80
N LEU A 124 2.36 -8.12 1.97
CA LEU A 124 1.92 -8.70 3.24
C LEU A 124 2.86 -9.84 3.68
N ASP A 125 3.23 -10.75 2.78
CA ASP A 125 4.10 -11.89 3.08
C ASP A 125 5.43 -11.44 3.69
N HIS A 126 6.02 -10.37 3.17
CA HIS A 126 7.31 -9.88 3.66
C HIS A 126 7.21 -8.96 4.88
N VAL A 127 6.18 -8.12 4.95
CA VAL A 127 6.05 -7.15 6.04
C VAL A 127 5.70 -7.82 7.36
N ILE A 128 4.89 -8.89 7.35
CA ILE A 128 4.56 -9.63 8.58
C ILE A 128 5.75 -10.41 9.18
N GLU A 129 6.83 -10.61 8.42
CA GLU A 129 8.06 -11.23 8.91
C GLU A 129 8.94 -10.24 9.70
N CYS A 130 8.61 -8.95 9.70
CA CYS A 130 9.34 -7.97 10.51
C CYS A 130 9.03 -8.15 11.99
N ASP A 131 10.05 -8.24 12.84
CA ASP A 131 9.92 -8.49 14.29
C ASP A 131 9.02 -7.48 15.03
N PHE A 132 8.86 -6.28 14.46
CA PHE A 132 8.01 -5.23 15.03
C PHE A 132 6.54 -5.31 14.59
N ILE A 133 6.14 -6.27 13.78
CA ILE A 133 4.75 -6.46 13.32
C ILE A 133 4.09 -7.62 14.06
N ASN A 134 2.86 -7.41 14.52
CA ASN A 134 2.01 -8.49 14.99
C ASN A 134 1.25 -9.10 13.80
N PRO A 135 1.62 -10.32 13.33
CA PRO A 135 1.03 -10.92 12.14
C PRO A 135 -0.44 -11.31 12.31
N ASP A 136 -0.91 -11.42 13.55
CA ASP A 136 -2.30 -11.75 13.88
C ASP A 136 -3.22 -10.52 13.89
N GLN A 137 -2.68 -9.31 13.71
CA GLN A 137 -3.41 -8.05 13.79
C GLN A 137 -3.18 -7.22 12.53
N VAL A 138 -3.67 -7.69 11.40
CA VAL A 138 -3.55 -7.02 10.11
C VAL A 138 -4.90 -6.49 9.64
N ALA A 139 -4.94 -5.26 9.17
CA ALA A 139 -6.11 -4.63 8.56
C ALA A 139 -5.78 -4.06 7.19
N TYR A 140 -6.80 -3.91 6.34
CA TYR A 140 -6.71 -3.17 5.08
C TYR A 140 -7.60 -1.94 5.12
N VAL A 141 -7.11 -0.81 4.61
CA VAL A 141 -7.88 0.42 4.42
C VAL A 141 -7.70 0.92 3.00
N GLY A 142 -8.78 1.08 2.25
CA GLY A 142 -8.74 1.57 0.89
C GLY A 142 -9.81 2.61 0.60
N PHE A 143 -9.46 3.65 -0.17
CA PHE A 143 -10.41 4.67 -0.62
C PHE A 143 -10.39 4.81 -2.14
N SER A 144 -11.59 4.89 -2.76
CA SER A 144 -11.73 5.05 -4.22
C SER A 144 -11.01 3.92 -4.97
N MET A 145 -9.99 4.21 -5.76
CA MET A 145 -9.16 3.19 -6.43
C MET A 145 -8.60 2.16 -5.44
N GLY A 146 -8.14 2.59 -4.26
CA GLY A 146 -7.69 1.67 -3.20
C GLY A 146 -8.80 0.73 -2.71
N THR A 147 -10.06 1.14 -2.76
CA THR A 147 -11.20 0.22 -2.52
C THR A 147 -11.35 -0.78 -3.66
N ARG A 148 -11.27 -0.33 -4.92
CA ARG A 148 -11.42 -1.23 -6.09
C ARG A 148 -10.34 -2.31 -6.11
N PHE A 149 -9.10 -1.96 -5.85
CA PHE A 149 -7.99 -2.90 -5.71
C PHE A 149 -8.06 -3.72 -4.41
N GLY A 150 -8.60 -3.12 -3.35
CA GLY A 150 -8.73 -3.76 -2.04
C GLY A 150 -9.77 -4.90 -2.01
N ILE A 151 -10.87 -4.79 -2.75
CA ILE A 151 -11.92 -5.82 -2.76
C ILE A 151 -11.37 -7.20 -3.12
N PRO A 152 -10.71 -7.40 -4.28
CA PRO A 152 -10.16 -8.71 -4.63
C PRO A 152 -8.99 -9.11 -3.72
N PHE A 153 -8.16 -8.17 -3.27
CA PHE A 153 -7.09 -8.46 -2.30
C PHE A 153 -7.65 -8.97 -0.96
N VAL A 154 -8.67 -8.32 -0.39
CA VAL A 154 -9.30 -8.76 0.87
C VAL A 154 -9.87 -10.17 0.72
N ALA A 155 -10.49 -10.48 -0.43
CA ALA A 155 -10.98 -11.83 -0.72
C ALA A 155 -9.82 -12.84 -0.81
N ALA A 156 -8.72 -12.50 -1.44
CA ALA A 156 -7.55 -13.37 -1.58
C ALA A 156 -6.78 -13.55 -0.25
N ALA A 157 -6.68 -12.50 0.56
CA ALA A 157 -5.99 -12.53 1.85
C ALA A 157 -6.76 -13.35 2.91
N GLY A 158 -8.10 -13.38 2.82
CA GLY A 158 -8.95 -14.19 3.70
C GLY A 158 -8.70 -13.92 5.19
N ASP A 159 -8.51 -14.98 5.96
CA ASP A 159 -8.32 -14.94 7.41
C ASP A 159 -7.03 -14.25 7.89
N ARG A 160 -6.13 -13.87 6.97
CA ARG A 160 -4.94 -13.07 7.28
C ARG A 160 -5.29 -11.63 7.70
N LEU A 161 -6.51 -11.16 7.35
CA LEU A 161 -6.99 -9.85 7.72
C LEU A 161 -8.04 -9.94 8.82
N ARG A 162 -7.90 -9.13 9.86
CA ARG A 162 -8.90 -8.99 10.93
C ARG A 162 -10.09 -8.15 10.51
N CYS A 163 -9.84 -7.12 9.70
CA CYS A 163 -10.88 -6.25 9.16
C CYS A 163 -10.40 -5.53 7.91
N ALA A 164 -11.37 -4.98 7.16
CA ALA A 164 -11.12 -4.10 6.04
C ALA A 164 -12.08 -2.90 6.09
N VAL A 165 -11.55 -1.72 5.79
CA VAL A 165 -12.33 -0.49 5.60
C VAL A 165 -12.24 -0.11 4.13
N LEU A 166 -13.36 -0.25 3.41
CA LEU A 166 -13.48 -0.01 1.98
C LEU A 166 -14.43 1.17 1.76
N GLY A 167 -13.87 2.34 1.48
CA GLY A 167 -14.63 3.59 1.43
C GLY A 167 -14.63 4.27 0.07
N LYS A 168 -15.67 5.10 -0.16
CA LYS A 168 -15.79 5.95 -1.36
C LYS A 168 -15.67 5.19 -2.69
N ASN A 169 -16.28 4.01 -2.77
CA ASN A 169 -16.46 3.32 -4.04
C ASN A 169 -17.84 3.73 -4.60
N ALA A 170 -17.85 4.48 -5.69
CA ALA A 170 -19.06 4.62 -6.48
C ALA A 170 -19.28 3.27 -7.19
N LEU A 171 -20.16 2.45 -6.64
CA LEU A 171 -20.79 1.41 -7.43
C LEU A 171 -21.69 2.16 -8.40
N GLU A 172 -21.34 2.19 -9.68
CA GLU A 172 -22.28 2.63 -10.69
C GLU A 172 -23.48 1.68 -10.62
N PRO A 173 -24.72 2.21 -10.49
CA PRO A 173 -25.87 1.34 -10.60
C PRO A 173 -25.89 0.74 -11.99
N SER A 174 -25.94 -0.60 -12.06
CA SER A 174 -26.10 -1.40 -13.26
C SER A 174 -27.44 -1.10 -13.95
#